data_26021e967008f4a97ee974f74e6d2bbd
#
_entry.id   26021e967008f4a97ee974f74e6d2bbd
#
_cell.length_a   1.000
_cell.length_b   1.000
_cell.length_c   1.000
_cell.angle_alpha   90.00
_cell.angle_beta   90.00
_cell.angle_gamma   90.00
#
_symmetry.space_group_name_H-M   'P 1'
#
loop_
_entity.id
_entity.type
_entity.pdbx_description
1 polymer ?
#
loop_
_entity_poly.entity_id
_entity_poly.type
_entity_poly.pdbx_seq_one_letter_code
_entity_poly.pdbx_strand_id
1 'polypeptide(L)'
;SNIKENGVPNAEKEVEIYERADMKGYYRIKDIYDEAYMAKIVGVRYSNVPSVPTYTIIDARDPEKVWFPVQPTGFEINDVGYEDNGAFVIVSFCQENYPGMASATMYGTLENGVLTFPPKAILLTTPSLWEATSYFKANTEMTRLLFPGAVSHDYSVVFEKSAPADGKVAITATLGSDVDKVKYAFFEGALSESLAAAKSGDIDAGTIPSEEITASGTITAVMEKTGIYTIVGNSYDEKGNLQKYGYVSFGYVKAGEEKPVVMSVRTELTWEKESEGHPPENSI
;
A
#
# COMPACT_ATOMS: atom_id res chain seq x y z
N SER A 1 -12.26 -0.26 -2.48
CA SER A 1 -10.97 0.45 -2.57
C SER A 1 -9.99 -0.17 -1.60
N ASN A 2 -8.86 -0.66 -2.11
CA ASN A 2 -7.78 -1.18 -1.27
C ASN A 2 -6.95 0.01 -0.77
N ILE A 3 -7.29 0.54 0.39
CA ILE A 3 -6.43 1.49 1.09
C ILE A 3 -5.70 0.71 2.18
N LYS A 4 -4.38 0.62 2.08
CA LYS A 4 -3.56 0.06 3.15
C LYS A 4 -3.18 1.18 4.12
N GLU A 5 -3.46 0.96 5.39
CA GLU A 5 -2.89 1.75 6.47
C GLU A 5 -1.86 0.88 7.20
N ASN A 6 -0.64 1.39 7.40
CA ASN A 6 0.45 0.70 8.09
C ASN A 6 0.74 -0.71 7.54
N GLY A 7 0.60 -0.91 6.22
CA GLY A 7 0.88 -2.21 5.59
C GLY A 7 -0.23 -3.26 5.71
N VAL A 8 -1.34 -2.94 6.37
CA VAL A 8 -2.50 -3.85 6.45
C VAL A 8 -3.47 -3.53 5.31
N PRO A 9 -3.82 -4.48 4.44
CA PRO A 9 -4.85 -4.26 3.42
C PRO A 9 -6.16 -3.90 4.10
N ASN A 10 -6.78 -2.78 3.74
CA ASN A 10 -8.16 -2.53 4.09
C ASN A 10 -9.06 -3.50 3.33
N ALA A 11 -10.11 -3.97 3.99
CA ALA A 11 -11.13 -4.77 3.34
C ALA A 11 -11.73 -3.98 2.15
N GLU A 12 -12.05 -4.67 1.08
CA GLU A 12 -12.82 -4.09 -0.01
C GLU A 12 -14.16 -3.58 0.51
N LYS A 13 -14.53 -2.39 0.08
CA LYS A 13 -15.79 -1.75 0.44
C LYS A 13 -16.61 -1.49 -0.82
N GLU A 14 -17.84 -1.94 -0.83
CA GLU A 14 -18.82 -1.53 -1.85
C GLU A 14 -19.28 -0.11 -1.56
N VAL A 15 -19.32 0.71 -2.61
CA VAL A 15 -19.80 2.09 -2.55
C VAL A 15 -20.77 2.36 -3.70
N GLU A 16 -21.76 3.20 -3.46
CA GLU A 16 -22.65 3.65 -4.52
C GLU A 16 -21.96 4.78 -5.31
N ILE A 17 -21.92 4.64 -6.64
CA ILE A 17 -21.41 5.66 -7.55
C ILE A 17 -22.52 6.09 -8.51
N TYR A 18 -22.59 7.38 -8.77
CA TYR A 18 -23.58 7.99 -9.65
C TYR A 18 -22.86 8.85 -10.69
N GLU A 19 -23.18 8.64 -11.96
CA GLU A 19 -22.74 9.52 -13.03
C GLU A 19 -23.73 10.67 -13.20
N ARG A 20 -23.23 11.85 -13.46
CA ARG A 20 -24.05 13.01 -13.73
C ARG A 20 -24.70 12.90 -15.11
N ALA A 21 -26.03 12.96 -15.18
CA ALA A 21 -26.78 12.67 -16.41
C ALA A 21 -26.46 13.62 -17.60
N ASP A 22 -26.12 14.88 -17.30
CA ASP A 22 -25.79 15.91 -18.29
C ASP A 22 -24.29 16.09 -18.52
N MET A 23 -23.43 15.30 -17.82
CA MET A 23 -21.98 15.42 -17.88
C MET A 23 -21.32 14.06 -17.71
N LYS A 24 -21.14 13.35 -18.82
CA LYS A 24 -20.49 12.05 -18.84
C LYS A 24 -19.05 12.13 -18.27
N GLY A 25 -18.68 11.14 -17.46
CA GLY A 25 -17.36 11.10 -16.80
C GLY A 25 -17.29 11.98 -15.55
N TYR A 26 -18.38 12.59 -15.12
CA TYR A 26 -18.43 13.33 -13.87
C TYR A 26 -19.25 12.54 -12.85
N TYR A 27 -18.57 12.03 -11.83
CA TYR A 27 -19.14 11.09 -10.88
C TYR A 27 -19.26 11.69 -9.48
N ARG A 28 -20.17 11.14 -8.70
CA ARG A 28 -20.19 11.30 -7.24
C ARG A 28 -20.25 9.93 -6.57
N ILE A 29 -19.47 9.75 -5.54
CA ILE A 29 -19.43 8.53 -4.73
C ILE A 29 -20.08 8.83 -3.39
N LYS A 30 -21.04 8.01 -2.99
CA LYS A 30 -21.70 8.12 -1.71
C LYS A 30 -20.89 7.44 -0.64
N ASP A 31 -20.70 8.12 0.50
CA ASP A 31 -20.08 7.61 1.72
C ASP A 31 -18.75 6.88 1.49
N ILE A 32 -17.89 7.46 0.61
CA ILE A 32 -16.54 6.91 0.37
C ILE A 32 -15.71 6.89 1.66
N TYR A 33 -15.92 7.88 2.53
CA TYR A 33 -15.39 7.93 3.88
C TYR A 33 -16.51 7.60 4.86
N ASP A 34 -16.23 6.70 5.80
CA ASP A 34 -17.11 6.38 6.89
C ASP A 34 -16.37 6.54 8.24
N GLU A 35 -17.11 6.41 9.33
CA GLU A 35 -16.57 6.57 10.67
C GLU A 35 -15.42 5.59 10.94
N ALA A 36 -15.55 4.33 10.54
CA ALA A 36 -14.53 3.32 10.76
C ALA A 36 -13.23 3.64 9.99
N TYR A 37 -13.37 4.14 8.76
CA TYR A 37 -12.23 4.57 7.95
C TYR A 37 -11.55 5.82 8.53
N MET A 38 -12.35 6.82 8.91
CA MET A 38 -11.83 8.06 9.50
C MET A 38 -11.14 7.80 10.84
N ALA A 39 -11.68 6.90 11.67
CA ALA A 39 -11.04 6.49 12.92
C ALA A 39 -9.65 5.87 12.71
N LYS A 40 -9.46 5.14 11.62
CA LYS A 40 -8.15 4.56 11.27
C LYS A 40 -7.16 5.59 10.74
N ILE A 41 -7.63 6.55 9.94
CA ILE A 41 -6.75 7.55 9.33
C ILE A 41 -6.39 8.66 10.31
N VAL A 42 -7.40 9.20 10.99
CA VAL A 42 -7.29 10.44 11.78
C VAL A 42 -7.26 10.15 13.27
N GLY A 43 -7.72 8.97 13.67
CA GLY A 43 -7.87 8.60 15.06
C GLY A 43 -9.00 9.40 15.72
N VAL A 44 -8.80 9.79 16.98
CA VAL A 44 -9.80 10.56 17.77
C VAL A 44 -9.89 12.04 17.41
N ARG A 45 -9.24 12.48 16.34
CA ARG A 45 -9.17 13.89 15.97
C ARG A 45 -10.38 14.42 15.24
N TYR A 46 -11.26 13.54 14.75
CA TYR A 46 -12.53 13.99 14.16
C TYR A 46 -13.61 14.11 15.24
N SER A 47 -14.45 15.15 15.16
CA SER A 47 -15.46 15.45 16.19
C SER A 47 -16.89 15.17 15.75
N ASN A 48 -17.15 15.23 14.47
CA ASN A 48 -18.49 15.02 13.92
C ASN A 48 -18.50 13.95 12.85
N VAL A 49 -19.40 13.00 13.02
CA VAL A 49 -19.78 12.02 11.99
C VAL A 49 -20.98 12.59 11.25
N PRO A 50 -20.97 12.64 9.91
CA PRO A 50 -22.10 13.13 9.16
C PRO A 50 -23.38 12.36 9.49
N SER A 51 -24.43 13.05 9.83
CA SER A 51 -25.77 12.47 10.09
C SER A 51 -26.56 12.19 8.82
N VAL A 52 -26.06 12.63 7.68
CA VAL A 52 -26.64 12.46 6.35
C VAL A 52 -25.57 11.89 5.41
N PRO A 53 -25.98 11.19 4.32
CA PRO A 53 -25.05 10.68 3.34
C PRO A 53 -24.15 11.78 2.78
N THR A 54 -22.87 11.50 2.67
CA THR A 54 -21.89 12.38 2.04
C THR A 54 -21.62 11.96 0.60
N TYR A 55 -21.27 12.90 -0.23
CA TYR A 55 -20.94 12.64 -1.62
C TYR A 55 -19.60 13.25 -1.98
N THR A 56 -18.73 12.43 -2.54
CA THR A 56 -17.42 12.87 -3.03
C THR A 56 -17.43 12.88 -4.55
N ILE A 57 -17.10 14.01 -5.14
CA ILE A 57 -17.07 14.22 -6.57
C ILE A 57 -15.74 13.77 -7.15
N ILE A 58 -15.79 13.12 -8.31
CA ILE A 58 -14.63 12.77 -9.14
C ILE A 58 -14.88 13.31 -10.54
N ASP A 59 -13.91 14.03 -11.06
CA ASP A 59 -13.86 14.44 -12.45
C ASP A 59 -13.00 13.46 -13.25
N ALA A 60 -13.64 12.63 -14.07
CA ALA A 60 -13.04 11.66 -14.98
C ALA A 60 -13.46 11.92 -16.44
N ARG A 61 -13.78 13.18 -16.79
CA ARG A 61 -14.12 13.58 -18.16
C ARG A 61 -12.95 13.36 -19.12
N ASP A 62 -11.75 13.54 -18.62
CA ASP A 62 -10.52 13.07 -19.26
C ASP A 62 -10.07 11.78 -18.54
N PRO A 63 -10.18 10.61 -19.19
CA PRO A 63 -9.86 9.33 -18.56
C PRO A 63 -8.37 9.16 -18.24
N GLU A 64 -7.49 9.98 -18.82
CA GLU A 64 -6.06 10.00 -18.51
C GLU A 64 -5.71 10.98 -17.38
N LYS A 65 -6.65 11.85 -16.99
CA LYS A 65 -6.46 12.88 -15.96
C LYS A 65 -7.63 12.95 -15.00
N VAL A 66 -7.85 11.87 -14.27
CA VAL A 66 -8.90 11.79 -13.27
C VAL A 66 -8.46 12.45 -11.97
N TRP A 67 -9.35 13.26 -11.37
CA TRP A 67 -9.00 14.00 -10.15
C TRP A 67 -10.19 14.25 -9.24
N PHE A 68 -9.91 14.52 -7.96
CA PHE A 68 -10.86 14.98 -6.96
C PHE A 68 -10.78 16.50 -6.87
N PRO A 69 -11.83 17.25 -7.22
CA PRO A 69 -11.94 18.67 -6.87
C PRO A 69 -11.83 18.88 -5.36
N VAL A 70 -11.33 20.02 -4.94
CA VAL A 70 -11.31 20.41 -3.51
C VAL A 70 -12.75 20.39 -2.99
N GLN A 71 -13.01 19.56 -1.99
CA GLN A 71 -14.34 19.39 -1.44
C GLN A 71 -14.30 18.83 -0.02
N PRO A 72 -15.28 19.20 0.84
CA PRO A 72 -15.37 18.66 2.19
C PRO A 72 -15.76 17.17 2.17
N THR A 73 -15.24 16.42 3.12
CA THR A 73 -15.61 15.02 3.34
C THR A 73 -16.89 14.86 4.16
N GLY A 74 -17.34 15.91 4.83
CA GLY A 74 -18.43 15.89 5.80
C GLY A 74 -17.99 15.59 7.24
N PHE A 75 -16.76 15.14 7.46
CA PHE A 75 -16.18 14.98 8.79
C PHE A 75 -15.47 16.26 9.22
N GLU A 76 -15.54 16.59 10.50
CA GLU A 76 -14.89 17.77 11.05
C GLU A 76 -13.71 17.36 11.94
N ILE A 77 -12.67 18.18 11.90
CA ILE A 77 -11.51 18.03 12.79
C ILE A 77 -11.78 18.78 14.12
N ASN A 78 -11.48 18.12 15.23
CA ASN A 78 -11.49 18.71 16.55
C ASN A 78 -10.13 18.43 17.20
N ASP A 79 -9.12 19.16 16.80
CA ASP A 79 -7.79 19.02 17.39
C ASP A 79 -7.40 20.34 18.07
N VAL A 80 -7.15 20.26 19.39
CA VAL A 80 -6.66 21.40 20.18
C VAL A 80 -5.23 21.71 19.72
N GLY A 81 -5.09 22.72 18.89
CA GLY A 81 -3.80 23.13 18.30
C GLY A 81 -3.82 23.36 16.79
N TYR A 82 -4.89 22.97 16.11
CA TYR A 82 -5.19 23.45 14.77
C TYR A 82 -6.15 24.64 14.91
N GLU A 83 -5.72 25.80 14.46
CA GLU A 83 -6.52 27.03 14.51
C GLU A 83 -7.81 26.94 13.67
N ASP A 84 -7.86 25.98 12.74
CA ASP A 84 -8.98 25.70 11.86
C ASP A 84 -9.72 24.43 12.28
N ASN A 85 -10.59 24.55 13.25
CA ASN A 85 -11.64 23.57 13.46
C ASN A 85 -12.59 23.63 12.26
N GLY A 86 -12.41 22.72 11.31
CA GLY A 86 -13.18 22.72 10.08
C GLY A 86 -13.34 21.33 9.47
N ALA A 87 -14.09 21.26 8.39
CA ALA A 87 -14.30 20.02 7.68
C ALA A 87 -12.99 19.50 7.11
N PHE A 88 -12.77 18.18 7.21
CA PHE A 88 -11.73 17.54 6.40
C PHE A 88 -12.04 17.72 4.92
N VAL A 89 -11.02 18.07 4.16
CA VAL A 89 -11.08 18.31 2.73
C VAL A 89 -10.34 17.20 2.01
N ILE A 90 -10.97 16.64 0.96
CA ILE A 90 -10.30 15.78 0.00
C ILE A 90 -9.90 16.57 -1.22
N VAL A 91 -8.73 16.30 -1.78
CA VAL A 91 -8.18 16.98 -2.92
C VAL A 91 -7.18 16.10 -3.66
N SER A 92 -7.16 16.14 -4.99
CA SER A 92 -6.06 15.54 -5.77
C SER A 92 -4.87 16.49 -5.89
N PHE A 93 -3.66 15.94 -5.84
CA PHE A 93 -2.43 16.70 -6.04
C PHE A 93 -2.14 16.89 -7.53
N CYS A 94 -2.94 17.73 -8.18
CA CYS A 94 -2.91 17.99 -9.62
C CYS A 94 -3.00 19.49 -9.93
N GLN A 95 -2.76 19.86 -11.19
CA GLN A 95 -2.70 21.27 -11.63
C GLN A 95 -4.04 22.01 -11.44
N GLU A 96 -5.17 21.33 -11.57
CA GLU A 96 -6.50 21.91 -11.41
C GLU A 96 -6.74 22.42 -9.99
N ASN A 97 -6.19 21.73 -9.00
CA ASN A 97 -6.27 22.14 -7.60
C ASN A 97 -5.12 23.06 -7.18
N TYR A 98 -3.94 22.90 -7.79
CA TYR A 98 -2.71 23.64 -7.47
C TYR A 98 -2.14 24.31 -8.71
N PRO A 99 -2.84 25.32 -9.28
CA PRO A 99 -2.39 25.98 -10.49
C PRO A 99 -1.04 26.70 -10.27
N GLY A 100 -0.13 26.46 -11.18
CA GLY A 100 1.23 27.04 -11.12
C GLY A 100 2.23 26.24 -10.28
N MET A 101 1.84 25.16 -9.63
CA MET A 101 2.75 24.26 -8.94
C MET A 101 3.20 23.15 -9.88
N ALA A 102 4.42 23.25 -10.43
CA ALA A 102 4.94 22.31 -11.42
C ALA A 102 4.98 20.83 -10.94
N SER A 103 5.07 20.59 -9.63
CA SER A 103 5.08 19.25 -9.04
C SER A 103 3.67 18.62 -8.88
N ALA A 104 2.60 19.40 -9.02
CA ALA A 104 1.22 18.91 -8.88
C ALA A 104 0.76 18.24 -10.18
N THR A 105 1.23 17.03 -10.42
CA THR A 105 1.01 16.26 -11.66
C THR A 105 0.39 14.89 -11.42
N MET A 106 -0.12 14.62 -10.21
CA MET A 106 -0.63 13.32 -9.84
C MET A 106 -2.12 13.19 -10.15
N TYR A 107 -2.43 12.56 -11.27
CA TYR A 107 -3.79 12.22 -11.69
C TYR A 107 -4.06 10.74 -11.50
N GLY A 108 -5.33 10.41 -11.36
CA GLY A 108 -5.81 9.05 -11.59
C GLY A 108 -6.07 8.81 -13.07
N THR A 109 -6.35 7.55 -13.40
CA THR A 109 -6.77 7.10 -14.74
C THR A 109 -8.04 6.29 -14.66
N LEU A 110 -8.86 6.33 -15.70
CA LEU A 110 -10.04 5.48 -15.87
C LEU A 110 -9.87 4.62 -17.12
N GLU A 111 -9.60 3.33 -16.92
CA GLU A 111 -9.40 2.39 -18.00
C GLU A 111 -10.24 1.12 -17.75
N ASN A 112 -11.00 0.67 -18.75
CA ASN A 112 -11.83 -0.55 -18.71
C ASN A 112 -12.76 -0.63 -17.48
N GLY A 113 -13.28 0.53 -17.03
CA GLY A 113 -14.14 0.62 -15.85
C GLY A 113 -13.39 0.55 -14.52
N VAL A 114 -12.05 0.58 -14.53
CA VAL A 114 -11.21 0.67 -13.34
C VAL A 114 -10.64 2.07 -13.24
N LEU A 115 -10.99 2.75 -12.17
CA LEU A 115 -10.43 4.05 -11.82
C LEU A 115 -9.27 3.82 -10.85
N THR A 116 -8.10 4.32 -11.19
CA THR A 116 -6.86 4.08 -10.44
C THR A 116 -6.19 5.39 -10.08
N PHE A 117 -5.85 5.57 -8.81
CA PHE A 117 -5.04 6.69 -8.33
C PHE A 117 -3.71 6.18 -7.80
N PRO A 118 -2.57 6.75 -8.23
CA PRO A 118 -1.27 6.38 -7.70
C PRO A 118 -1.11 6.80 -6.22
N PRO A 119 -0.13 6.26 -5.50
CA PRO A 119 0.17 6.69 -4.15
C PRO A 119 0.41 8.20 -4.06
N LYS A 120 -0.11 8.83 -3.01
CA LYS A 120 -0.03 10.29 -2.74
C LYS A 120 -0.79 11.19 -3.71
N ALA A 121 -1.54 10.63 -4.66
CA ALA A 121 -2.37 11.42 -5.57
C ALA A 121 -3.59 12.04 -4.89
N ILE A 122 -4.08 11.42 -3.81
CA ILE A 122 -5.24 11.86 -3.05
C ILE A 122 -4.77 12.35 -1.69
N LEU A 123 -5.07 13.60 -1.37
CA LEU A 123 -4.74 14.20 -0.08
C LEU A 123 -6.02 14.38 0.74
N LEU A 124 -5.93 14.03 2.02
CA LEU A 124 -6.92 14.38 3.04
C LEU A 124 -6.28 15.43 3.94
N THR A 125 -6.88 16.60 4.00
CA THR A 125 -6.28 17.77 4.65
C THR A 125 -7.35 18.63 5.32
N THR A 126 -6.94 19.76 5.90
CA THR A 126 -7.85 20.80 6.41
C THR A 126 -7.93 21.97 5.43
N PRO A 127 -8.95 22.83 5.53
CA PRO A 127 -9.10 23.95 4.60
C PRO A 127 -7.89 24.89 4.52
N SER A 128 -7.16 25.08 5.61
CA SER A 128 -5.96 25.93 5.62
C SER A 128 -4.72 25.27 5.05
N LEU A 129 -4.65 23.93 5.07
CA LEU A 129 -3.44 23.18 4.68
C LEU A 129 -3.40 22.84 3.19
N TRP A 130 -4.55 22.71 2.52
CA TRP A 130 -4.53 22.34 1.10
C TRP A 130 -3.89 23.44 0.23
N GLU A 131 -4.13 24.70 0.53
CA GLU A 131 -3.53 25.84 -0.19
C GLU A 131 -2.01 25.91 -0.02
N ALA A 132 -1.53 25.48 1.15
CA ALA A 132 -0.10 25.43 1.44
C ALA A 132 0.57 24.13 0.97
N THR A 133 -0.17 23.25 0.26
CA THR A 133 0.28 21.90 -0.13
C THR A 133 0.65 20.97 1.02
N SER A 134 0.34 21.35 2.23
CA SER A 134 0.42 20.50 3.41
C SER A 134 -0.80 19.60 3.44
N TYR A 135 -0.61 18.34 3.79
CA TYR A 135 -1.71 17.39 3.91
C TYR A 135 -1.68 16.69 5.25
N PHE A 136 -2.85 16.37 5.75
CA PHE A 136 -3.00 15.62 6.98
C PHE A 136 -2.71 14.13 6.75
N LYS A 137 -3.28 13.57 5.68
CA LYS A 137 -3.05 12.21 5.21
C LYS A 137 -3.10 12.18 3.69
N ALA A 138 -2.36 11.24 3.11
CA ALA A 138 -2.42 10.92 1.69
C ALA A 138 -2.70 9.43 1.54
N ASN A 139 -3.20 9.02 0.37
CA ASN A 139 -3.22 7.60 0.04
C ASN A 139 -1.77 7.11 -0.08
N THR A 140 -1.39 6.16 0.77
CA THR A 140 -0.03 5.59 0.79
C THR A 140 0.16 4.53 -0.27
N GLU A 141 -0.94 3.94 -0.72
CA GLU A 141 -1.00 2.87 -1.72
C GLU A 141 -1.85 3.31 -2.91
N MET A 142 -1.75 2.53 -3.98
CA MET A 142 -2.64 2.68 -5.13
C MET A 142 -4.10 2.49 -4.71
N THR A 143 -4.95 3.47 -5.02
CA THR A 143 -6.39 3.41 -4.74
C THR A 143 -7.13 3.05 -6.01
N ARG A 144 -8.00 2.06 -5.96
CA ARG A 144 -8.82 1.62 -7.09
C ARG A 144 -10.30 1.66 -6.77
N LEU A 145 -11.09 2.09 -7.75
CA LEU A 145 -12.54 1.99 -7.76
C LEU A 145 -12.93 1.18 -8.99
N LEU A 146 -13.65 0.09 -8.79
CA LEU A 146 -14.14 -0.76 -9.88
C LEU A 146 -15.60 -0.42 -10.15
N PHE A 147 -15.90 -0.03 -11.37
CA PHE A 147 -17.28 0.21 -11.81
C PHE A 147 -17.97 -1.11 -12.11
N PRO A 148 -19.32 -1.15 -12.10
CA PRO A 148 -20.05 -2.34 -12.50
C PRO A 148 -19.63 -2.81 -13.90
N GLY A 149 -19.25 -4.07 -14.03
CA GLY A 149 -18.75 -4.63 -15.30
C GLY A 149 -17.27 -4.34 -15.60
N ALA A 150 -16.54 -3.69 -14.69
CA ALA A 150 -15.10 -3.56 -14.82
C ALA A 150 -14.43 -4.94 -14.78
N VAL A 151 -13.48 -5.15 -15.66
CA VAL A 151 -12.65 -6.34 -15.60
C VAL A 151 -11.55 -6.10 -14.57
N SER A 152 -11.65 -6.80 -13.46
CA SER A 152 -10.60 -6.79 -12.45
C SER A 152 -9.52 -7.76 -12.88
N HIS A 153 -8.34 -7.26 -13.21
CA HIS A 153 -7.18 -8.09 -13.51
C HIS A 153 -6.44 -8.47 -12.23
N ASP A 154 -6.13 -9.73 -12.09
CA ASP A 154 -5.30 -10.27 -11.02
C ASP A 154 -3.89 -10.58 -11.54
N TYR A 155 -2.98 -9.63 -11.33
CA TYR A 155 -1.55 -9.79 -11.64
C TYR A 155 -0.72 -10.11 -10.38
N SER A 156 -1.33 -10.66 -9.34
CA SER A 156 -0.60 -10.99 -8.12
C SER A 156 0.47 -12.05 -8.37
N VAL A 157 1.59 -11.93 -7.67
CA VAL A 157 2.59 -12.99 -7.54
C VAL A 157 2.92 -13.15 -6.05
N VAL A 158 2.66 -14.33 -5.53
CA VAL A 158 2.86 -14.68 -4.12
C VAL A 158 3.85 -15.83 -4.05
N PHE A 159 4.87 -15.69 -3.21
CA PHE A 159 5.83 -16.74 -2.93
C PHE A 159 5.66 -17.24 -1.50
N GLU A 160 5.52 -18.55 -1.35
CA GLU A 160 5.50 -19.23 -0.06
C GLU A 160 6.68 -20.20 0.01
N LYS A 161 7.39 -20.20 1.13
CA LYS A 161 8.57 -21.04 1.33
C LYS A 161 8.29 -22.25 2.19
N SER A 162 8.91 -23.38 1.86
CA SER A 162 9.02 -24.52 2.76
C SER A 162 10.17 -24.35 3.76
N ALA A 163 10.23 -25.23 4.76
CA ALA A 163 11.46 -25.40 5.54
C ALA A 163 12.59 -25.96 4.65
N PRO A 164 13.85 -25.57 4.87
CA PRO A 164 14.98 -26.14 4.15
C PRO A 164 15.13 -27.63 4.47
N ALA A 165 15.31 -28.44 3.45
CA ALA A 165 15.53 -29.89 3.55
C ALA A 165 16.52 -30.35 2.47
N ASP A 166 17.48 -31.20 2.83
CA ASP A 166 18.44 -31.84 1.93
C ASP A 166 19.14 -30.87 0.95
N GLY A 167 19.53 -29.70 1.42
CA GLY A 167 20.18 -28.68 0.60
C GLY A 167 19.26 -28.04 -0.44
N LYS A 168 17.94 -27.99 -0.17
CA LYS A 168 16.93 -27.38 -1.04
C LYS A 168 15.89 -26.64 -0.22
N VAL A 169 15.30 -25.60 -0.82
CA VAL A 169 14.09 -24.95 -0.34
C VAL A 169 13.08 -24.94 -1.46
N ALA A 170 11.90 -25.50 -1.22
CA ALA A 170 10.80 -25.40 -2.17
C ALA A 170 10.08 -24.06 -1.95
N ILE A 171 9.91 -23.30 -3.01
CA ILE A 171 9.19 -22.03 -3.03
C ILE A 171 7.99 -22.20 -3.94
N THR A 172 6.80 -22.18 -3.35
CA THR A 172 5.56 -22.20 -4.12
C THR A 172 5.28 -20.81 -4.64
N ALA A 173 5.21 -20.67 -5.96
CA ALA A 173 4.79 -19.46 -6.64
C ALA A 173 3.32 -19.59 -7.02
N THR A 174 2.47 -18.67 -6.52
CA THR A 174 1.06 -18.57 -6.93
C THR A 174 0.92 -17.30 -7.76
N LEU A 175 0.43 -17.46 -8.99
CA LEU A 175 0.24 -16.40 -9.97
C LEU A 175 -1.25 -16.07 -10.06
N GLY A 176 -1.56 -14.77 -10.13
CA GLY A 176 -2.91 -14.30 -10.46
C GLY A 176 -3.35 -14.70 -11.84
N SER A 177 -4.66 -14.69 -12.10
CA SER A 177 -5.28 -15.22 -13.32
C SER A 177 -4.86 -14.51 -14.61
N ASP A 178 -4.39 -13.26 -14.51
CA ASP A 178 -4.03 -12.41 -15.65
C ASP A 178 -2.51 -12.29 -15.86
N VAL A 179 -1.73 -13.02 -15.07
CA VAL A 179 -0.28 -13.05 -15.21
C VAL A 179 0.10 -13.92 -16.41
N ASP A 180 0.75 -13.33 -17.39
CA ASP A 180 1.32 -14.05 -18.52
C ASP A 180 2.61 -14.78 -18.12
N LYS A 181 3.47 -14.08 -17.39
CA LYS A 181 4.74 -14.63 -16.90
C LYS A 181 5.23 -13.90 -15.65
N VAL A 182 6.11 -14.59 -14.92
CA VAL A 182 6.89 -14.00 -13.82
C VAL A 182 8.38 -14.19 -14.13
N LYS A 183 9.13 -13.09 -14.11
CA LYS A 183 10.59 -13.13 -14.08
C LYS A 183 11.07 -13.01 -12.64
N TYR A 184 11.95 -13.89 -12.20
CA TYR A 184 12.41 -13.89 -10.82
C TYR A 184 13.92 -14.07 -10.70
N ALA A 185 14.47 -13.59 -9.58
CA ALA A 185 15.87 -13.78 -9.21
C ALA A 185 16.04 -13.96 -7.71
N PHE A 186 17.16 -14.57 -7.31
CA PHE A 186 17.54 -14.76 -5.93
C PHE A 186 18.61 -13.76 -5.54
N PHE A 187 18.51 -13.24 -4.31
CA PHE A 187 19.42 -12.27 -3.73
C PHE A 187 19.90 -12.75 -2.37
N GLU A 188 21.16 -12.51 -2.04
CA GLU A 188 21.68 -12.76 -0.70
C GLU A 188 21.08 -11.79 0.32
N GLY A 189 20.76 -12.29 1.51
CA GLY A 189 20.20 -11.54 2.63
C GLY A 189 18.67 -11.49 2.65
N ALA A 190 18.14 -10.97 3.76
CA ALA A 190 16.74 -10.62 3.93
C ALA A 190 16.54 -9.19 3.41
N LEU A 191 15.83 -9.04 2.31
CA LEU A 191 15.54 -7.72 1.75
C LEU A 191 14.37 -7.05 2.48
N SER A 192 14.52 -5.75 2.74
CA SER A 192 13.39 -4.90 3.10
C SER A 192 12.49 -4.66 1.88
N GLU A 193 11.27 -4.18 2.09
CA GLU A 193 10.35 -3.85 1.00
C GLU A 193 10.97 -2.87 -0.02
N SER A 194 11.65 -1.84 0.46
CA SER A 194 12.31 -0.85 -0.41
C SER A 194 13.43 -1.45 -1.25
N LEU A 195 14.20 -2.38 -0.69
CA LEU A 195 15.25 -3.08 -1.42
C LEU A 195 14.66 -4.10 -2.42
N ALA A 196 13.60 -4.80 -2.03
CA ALA A 196 12.90 -5.70 -2.94
C ALA A 196 12.29 -4.93 -4.13
N ALA A 197 11.71 -3.74 -3.90
CA ALA A 197 11.23 -2.86 -4.97
C ALA A 197 12.37 -2.41 -5.90
N ALA A 198 13.54 -2.05 -5.38
CA ALA A 198 14.70 -1.71 -6.19
C ALA A 198 15.18 -2.90 -7.03
N LYS A 199 15.19 -4.12 -6.46
CA LYS A 199 15.55 -5.35 -7.17
C LYS A 199 14.52 -5.74 -8.23
N SER A 200 13.23 -5.47 -7.99
CA SER A 200 12.19 -5.57 -9.01
C SER A 200 12.51 -4.66 -10.21
N GLY A 201 12.91 -3.41 -9.96
CA GLY A 201 13.35 -2.51 -11.03
C GLY A 201 14.58 -3.03 -11.82
N ASP A 202 15.55 -3.62 -11.12
CA ASP A 202 16.74 -4.23 -11.74
C ASP A 202 16.35 -5.43 -12.65
N ILE A 203 15.39 -6.27 -12.21
CA ILE A 203 14.85 -7.39 -13.02
C ILE A 203 14.14 -6.86 -14.26
N ASP A 204 13.28 -5.86 -14.10
CA ASP A 204 12.51 -5.27 -15.21
C ASP A 204 13.41 -4.63 -16.26
N ALA A 205 14.42 -3.88 -15.81
CA ALA A 205 15.43 -3.27 -16.68
C ALA A 205 16.38 -4.28 -17.34
N GLY A 206 16.33 -5.58 -16.94
CA GLY A 206 17.23 -6.61 -17.45
C GLY A 206 18.69 -6.41 -17.05
N THR A 207 18.97 -5.65 -16.01
CA THR A 207 20.34 -5.39 -15.52
C THR A 207 20.91 -6.56 -14.72
N ILE A 208 20.05 -7.48 -14.29
CA ILE A 208 20.41 -8.72 -13.60
C ILE A 208 19.83 -9.94 -14.31
N PRO A 209 20.51 -11.09 -14.28
CA PRO A 209 19.97 -12.36 -14.78
C PRO A 209 18.72 -12.76 -14.00
N SER A 210 17.69 -13.20 -14.70
CA SER A 210 16.44 -13.70 -14.13
C SER A 210 15.98 -14.96 -14.81
N GLU A 211 15.29 -15.82 -14.08
CA GLU A 211 14.56 -16.97 -14.58
C GLU A 211 13.10 -16.62 -14.80
N GLU A 212 12.37 -17.45 -15.55
CA GLU A 212 10.99 -17.19 -15.93
C GLU A 212 10.08 -18.39 -15.63
N ILE A 213 8.87 -18.12 -15.14
CA ILE A 213 7.78 -19.09 -15.06
C ILE A 213 6.51 -18.48 -15.66
N THR A 214 5.66 -19.32 -16.25
CA THR A 214 4.41 -18.93 -16.92
C THR A 214 3.16 -19.54 -16.26
N ALA A 215 3.33 -20.27 -15.18
CA ALA A 215 2.23 -20.86 -14.40
C ALA A 215 2.61 -20.97 -12.91
N SER A 216 1.60 -21.03 -12.07
CA SER A 216 1.79 -21.35 -10.66
C SER A 216 2.47 -22.70 -10.49
N GLY A 217 3.40 -22.79 -9.57
CA GLY A 217 4.18 -24.02 -9.39
C GLY A 217 5.25 -23.88 -8.33
N THR A 218 6.13 -24.87 -8.24
CA THR A 218 7.20 -24.93 -7.26
C THR A 218 8.55 -24.64 -7.89
N ILE A 219 9.23 -23.63 -7.38
CA ILE A 219 10.61 -23.29 -7.68
C ILE A 219 11.48 -23.96 -6.64
N THR A 220 12.49 -24.72 -7.05
CA THR A 220 13.45 -25.33 -6.14
C THR A 220 14.69 -24.45 -6.01
N ALA A 221 14.84 -23.79 -4.87
CA ALA A 221 16.01 -22.98 -4.59
C ALA A 221 17.19 -23.85 -4.11
N VAL A 222 18.32 -23.78 -4.82
CA VAL A 222 19.61 -24.39 -4.48
C VAL A 222 20.67 -23.31 -4.53
N MET A 223 21.26 -22.98 -3.35
CA MET A 223 22.23 -21.90 -3.24
C MET A 223 23.65 -22.47 -3.03
N GLU A 224 24.65 -21.68 -3.34
CA GLU A 224 26.05 -22.08 -3.20
C GLU A 224 26.50 -22.18 -1.73
N LYS A 225 25.90 -21.38 -0.85
CA LYS A 225 26.29 -21.26 0.56
C LYS A 225 25.07 -21.30 1.46
N THR A 226 25.24 -21.81 2.68
CA THR A 226 24.26 -21.65 3.76
C THR A 226 24.10 -20.17 4.11
N GLY A 227 22.85 -19.70 4.21
CA GLY A 227 22.58 -18.30 4.48
C GLY A 227 21.10 -17.95 4.39
N ILE A 228 20.83 -16.64 4.43
CA ILE A 228 19.52 -16.06 4.19
C ILE A 228 19.50 -15.52 2.77
N TYR A 229 18.41 -15.80 2.06
CA TYR A 229 18.19 -15.34 0.69
C TYR A 229 16.79 -14.78 0.54
N THR A 230 16.59 -13.98 -0.49
CA THR A 230 15.29 -13.46 -0.88
C THR A 230 15.05 -13.77 -2.36
N ILE A 231 13.91 -14.35 -2.70
CA ILE A 231 13.41 -14.38 -4.07
C ILE A 231 12.59 -13.11 -4.29
N VAL A 232 12.82 -12.44 -5.42
CA VAL A 232 11.99 -11.34 -5.92
C VAL A 232 11.51 -11.74 -7.30
N GLY A 233 10.22 -11.58 -7.58
CA GLY A 233 9.64 -11.91 -8.88
C GLY A 233 8.66 -10.84 -9.34
N ASN A 234 8.75 -10.50 -10.61
CA ASN A 234 7.93 -9.51 -11.32
C ASN A 234 6.90 -10.21 -12.18
N SER A 235 5.63 -9.86 -12.03
CA SER A 235 4.57 -10.32 -12.93
C SER A 235 4.39 -9.37 -14.10
N TYR A 236 4.15 -9.96 -15.27
CA TYR A 236 3.95 -9.24 -16.53
C TYR A 236 2.61 -9.63 -17.15
N ASP A 237 2.01 -8.70 -17.88
CA ASP A 237 0.87 -8.95 -18.74
C ASP A 237 1.30 -9.55 -20.09
N GLU A 238 0.33 -9.93 -20.94
CA GLU A 238 0.56 -10.47 -22.28
C GLU A 238 1.32 -9.53 -23.23
N LYS A 239 1.34 -8.23 -22.94
CA LYS A 239 2.08 -7.21 -23.69
C LYS A 239 3.50 -7.03 -23.19
N GLY A 240 3.86 -7.73 -22.11
CA GLY A 240 5.17 -7.63 -21.47
C GLY A 240 5.35 -6.42 -20.57
N ASN A 241 4.28 -5.76 -20.15
CA ASN A 241 4.36 -4.67 -19.19
C ASN A 241 4.44 -5.22 -17.77
N LEU A 242 5.34 -4.68 -16.96
CA LEU A 242 5.43 -4.96 -15.53
C LEU A 242 4.15 -4.53 -14.83
N GLN A 243 3.54 -5.43 -14.07
CA GLN A 243 2.30 -5.19 -13.35
C GLN A 243 2.50 -5.12 -11.84
N LYS A 244 3.11 -6.15 -11.26
CA LYS A 244 3.36 -6.26 -9.82
C LYS A 244 4.66 -6.99 -9.55
N TYR A 245 5.12 -6.91 -8.31
CA TYR A 245 6.18 -7.78 -7.81
C TYR A 245 5.77 -8.43 -6.48
N GLY A 246 6.39 -9.58 -6.23
CA GLY A 246 6.30 -10.26 -4.94
C GLY A 246 7.68 -10.68 -4.48
N TYR A 247 7.85 -10.89 -3.17
CA TYR A 247 9.10 -11.37 -2.62
C TYR A 247 8.88 -12.16 -1.33
N VAL A 248 9.81 -13.06 -1.05
CA VAL A 248 9.88 -13.75 0.25
C VAL A 248 11.33 -14.06 0.60
N SER A 249 11.69 -13.84 1.87
CA SER A 249 13.00 -14.22 2.39
C SER A 249 12.94 -15.60 3.03
N PHE A 250 13.99 -16.39 2.84
CA PHE A 250 14.09 -17.75 3.35
C PHE A 250 15.50 -18.08 3.82
N GLY A 251 15.60 -18.99 4.80
CA GLY A 251 16.87 -19.59 5.18
C GLY A 251 17.18 -20.79 4.28
N TYR A 252 18.43 -20.94 3.89
CA TYR A 252 18.94 -22.05 3.14
C TYR A 252 20.09 -22.73 3.90
N VAL A 253 20.11 -24.07 3.90
CA VAL A 253 21.18 -24.86 4.50
C VAL A 253 21.74 -25.78 3.40
N LYS A 254 23.02 -25.63 3.10
CA LYS A 254 23.68 -26.44 2.07
C LYS A 254 23.76 -27.89 2.55
N ALA A 255 23.59 -28.81 1.61
CA ALA A 255 23.68 -30.24 1.90
C ALA A 255 25.03 -30.59 2.56
N GLY A 256 24.98 -31.30 3.68
CA GLY A 256 26.16 -31.65 4.46
C GLY A 256 26.68 -30.60 5.44
N GLU A 257 26.05 -29.42 5.52
CA GLU A 257 26.32 -28.42 6.53
C GLU A 257 25.31 -28.52 7.68
N GLU A 258 25.76 -28.20 8.90
CA GLU A 258 24.88 -28.15 10.06
C GLU A 258 23.93 -26.96 9.97
N LYS A 259 22.66 -27.15 10.40
CA LYS A 259 21.72 -26.03 10.51
C LYS A 259 22.27 -25.02 11.51
N PRO A 260 22.41 -23.75 11.15
CA PRO A 260 22.73 -22.73 12.13
C PRO A 260 21.60 -22.71 13.18
N VAL A 261 21.97 -22.92 14.44
CA VAL A 261 21.03 -22.80 15.55
C VAL A 261 20.73 -21.32 15.72
N VAL A 262 19.62 -20.88 15.20
CA VAL A 262 19.11 -19.53 15.50
C VAL A 262 18.58 -19.58 16.93
N MET A 263 19.43 -19.23 17.89
CA MET A 263 18.95 -18.93 19.23
C MET A 263 18.21 -17.58 19.15
N SER A 264 16.89 -17.62 19.20
CA SER A 264 16.14 -16.42 19.55
C SER A 264 16.43 -16.14 21.03
N VAL A 265 17.35 -15.24 21.30
CA VAL A 265 17.50 -14.66 22.63
C VAL A 265 16.25 -13.79 22.85
N ARG A 266 15.23 -14.37 23.48
CA ARG A 266 14.21 -13.58 24.12
C ARG A 266 14.85 -12.97 25.35
N THR A 267 15.32 -11.75 25.24
CA THR A 267 15.56 -10.91 26.40
C THR A 267 14.17 -10.53 26.93
N GLU A 268 13.63 -11.34 27.82
CA GLU A 268 12.58 -10.85 28.70
C GLU A 268 13.24 -9.82 29.60
N LEU A 269 13.11 -8.55 29.25
CA LEU A 269 13.35 -7.46 30.18
C LEU A 269 12.21 -7.54 31.21
N THR A 270 12.39 -8.35 32.25
CA THR A 270 11.65 -8.21 33.47
C THR A 270 12.12 -6.92 34.14
N TRP A 271 11.37 -5.85 33.97
CA TRP A 271 11.50 -4.71 34.85
C TRP A 271 11.04 -5.19 36.23
N GLU A 272 11.98 -5.56 37.10
CA GLU A 272 11.69 -5.56 38.52
C GLU A 272 11.35 -4.10 38.85
N LYS A 273 10.10 -3.88 39.24
CA LYS A 273 9.70 -2.63 39.86
C LYS A 273 10.60 -2.48 41.07
N GLU A 274 11.61 -1.63 40.99
CA GLU A 274 12.26 -1.14 42.21
C GLU A 274 11.12 -0.58 43.06
N SER A 275 10.85 -1.23 44.17
CA SER A 275 10.00 -0.67 45.21
C SER A 275 10.60 0.70 45.53
N GLU A 276 9.82 1.77 45.35
CA GLU A 276 10.16 3.08 45.83
C GLU A 276 10.46 2.98 47.34
N GLY A 277 11.75 2.91 47.63
CA GLY A 277 12.23 3.10 48.98
C GLY A 277 11.90 4.54 49.35
N HIS A 278 10.97 4.72 50.26
CA HIS A 278 10.78 5.97 50.96
C HIS A 278 12.15 6.41 51.48
N PRO A 279 12.61 7.63 51.18
CA PRO A 279 13.78 8.15 51.85
C PRO A 279 13.50 8.25 53.35
N PRO A 280 14.46 7.89 54.24
CA PRO A 280 14.24 7.96 55.66
C PRO A 280 13.96 9.43 56.05
N GLU A 281 12.87 9.66 56.76
CA GLU A 281 12.61 10.93 57.42
C GLU A 281 13.77 11.21 58.38
N ASN A 282 14.58 12.18 58.05
CA ASN A 282 15.50 12.77 59.02
C ASN A 282 14.71 13.73 59.89
N SER A 283 14.34 13.23 61.05
CA SER A 283 14.07 14.03 62.21
C SER A 283 15.38 14.67 62.69
N ILE A 284 15.50 15.98 62.63
CA ILE A 284 15.88 16.88 63.74
C ILE A 284 15.71 18.30 63.22
#